data_7b0e6b308e4eb82f83d692e2bada3a21
#
_entry.id   7b0e6b308e4eb82f83d692e2bada3a21
#
_cell.length_a   1.000
_cell.length_b   1.000
_cell.length_c   1.000
_cell.angle_alpha   90.00
_cell.angle_beta   90.00
_cell.angle_gamma   90.00
#
_symmetry.space_group_name_H-M   'P 1'
#
loop_
_entity.id
_entity.type
_entity.pdbx_description
1 polymer ?
#
loop_
_entity_poly.entity_id
_entity_poly.type
_entity_poly.pdbx_seq_one_letter_code
_entity_poly.pdbx_strand_id
1 'polypeptide(L)'
;MVKRDLIGVNRICQLVGISKATFYNHKCPSTQFEGKYAHLKKKVEKIIQKNPAYGIRRIKQALFDKYKVVAGRDSLGKLLIVWGLSLKRKIKKKQRSVIQKILISLSDRVNLLIRTTLTEPLQAITSDISEIVFNGGKEKCYLAVHKDALGQMVYGHEVAEHMETSLVLKSLKKAIKYLKKKKIKIPKDIIFHSDQGNQFTSYEYVAMILLFGKISYSTPGTPTENPWQESFFGRFKDEWRDEIKELQSFTEVKKFINQKIKYYNYQRLHTSIKNQTPYFFTKNSLKFWY
;
A
#
# COMPACT_ATOMS: atom_id res chain seq x y z
N MET A 1 49.91 -5.07 34.36
CA MET A 1 49.02 -4.14 35.14
C MET A 1 48.86 -2.88 34.33
N VAL A 2 47.77 -2.73 33.58
CA VAL A 2 47.48 -1.50 32.83
C VAL A 2 46.60 -0.65 33.72
N LYS A 3 47.13 0.50 34.17
CA LYS A 3 46.35 1.53 34.90
C LYS A 3 45.30 2.06 33.95
N ARG A 4 44.03 1.77 34.21
CA ARG A 4 42.89 2.43 33.58
C ARG A 4 42.83 3.87 34.11
N ASP A 5 43.26 4.82 33.32
CA ASP A 5 42.97 6.23 33.55
C ASP A 5 41.49 6.46 33.41
N LEU A 6 40.80 6.52 34.57
CA LEU A 6 39.36 6.83 34.62
C LEU A 6 39.19 8.33 34.29
N ILE A 7 38.81 8.63 33.08
CA ILE A 7 38.43 9.98 32.67
C ILE A 7 37.23 10.42 33.55
N GLY A 8 37.43 11.49 34.33
CA GLY A 8 36.39 12.02 35.23
C GLY A 8 35.15 12.52 34.43
N VAL A 9 33.96 12.38 35.03
CA VAL A 9 32.69 12.79 34.41
C VAL A 9 32.71 14.24 33.89
N ASN A 10 33.42 15.15 34.60
CA ASN A 10 33.61 16.53 34.15
C ASN A 10 34.26 16.61 32.77
N ARG A 11 35.31 15.84 32.56
CA ARG A 11 36.06 15.82 31.32
C ARG A 11 35.27 15.20 30.19
N ILE A 12 34.52 14.13 30.47
CA ILE A 12 33.59 13.52 29.50
C ILE A 12 32.51 14.51 29.07
N CYS A 13 31.88 15.21 30.03
CA CYS A 13 30.85 16.18 29.71
C CYS A 13 31.37 17.35 28.87
N GLN A 14 32.59 17.82 29.13
CA GLN A 14 33.23 18.85 28.32
C GLN A 14 33.56 18.38 26.90
N LEU A 15 34.09 17.16 26.74
CA LEU A 15 34.44 16.61 25.45
C LEU A 15 33.21 16.35 24.53
N VAL A 16 32.08 15.96 25.15
CA VAL A 16 30.84 15.61 24.40
C VAL A 16 29.88 16.81 24.32
N GLY A 17 30.18 17.93 24.99
CA GLY A 17 29.32 19.14 24.97
C GLY A 17 27.98 18.97 25.67
N ILE A 18 27.90 18.13 26.70
CA ILE A 18 26.68 17.91 27.50
C ILE A 18 26.83 18.39 28.96
N SER A 19 25.72 18.79 29.60
CA SER A 19 25.73 19.13 30.99
C SER A 19 25.88 17.90 31.89
N LYS A 20 26.45 18.11 33.11
CA LYS A 20 26.49 17.05 34.13
C LYS A 20 25.10 16.51 34.46
N ALA A 21 24.10 17.37 34.50
CA ALA A 21 22.71 16.96 34.73
C ALA A 21 22.22 16.02 33.63
N THR A 22 22.53 16.33 32.36
CA THR A 22 22.22 15.46 31.21
C THR A 22 22.92 14.12 31.35
N PHE A 23 24.21 14.11 31.70
CA PHE A 23 24.98 12.87 31.88
C PHE A 23 24.40 11.97 32.98
N TYR A 24 24.06 12.53 34.14
CA TYR A 24 23.49 11.78 35.26
C TYR A 24 22.03 11.40 35.04
N ASN A 25 21.24 12.21 34.34
CA ASN A 25 19.85 11.87 33.98
C ASN A 25 19.78 10.73 32.95
N HIS A 26 20.82 10.55 32.14
CA HIS A 26 20.95 9.39 31.22
C HIS A 26 21.52 8.13 31.89
N LYS A 27 22.05 8.23 33.12
CA LYS A 27 22.47 7.05 33.90
C LYS A 27 21.24 6.31 34.41
N CYS A 28 20.81 5.32 33.64
CA CYS A 28 19.88 4.26 34.01
C CYS A 28 18.45 4.66 34.45
N PRO A 29 17.64 5.22 33.54
CA PRO A 29 16.17 5.27 33.77
C PRO A 29 15.56 3.87 33.93
N SER A 30 16.20 2.82 33.39
CA SER A 30 15.67 1.46 33.40
C SER A 30 15.72 0.79 34.77
N THR A 31 16.81 0.93 35.53
CA THR A 31 16.96 0.23 36.80
C THR A 31 16.07 0.80 37.92
N GLN A 32 15.90 2.11 37.99
CA GLN A 32 14.97 2.74 38.96
C GLN A 32 13.50 2.41 38.60
N PHE A 33 13.16 2.46 37.32
CA PHE A 33 11.82 2.12 36.84
C PHE A 33 11.49 0.64 37.07
N GLU A 34 12.44 -0.26 36.79
CA GLU A 34 12.30 -1.68 37.05
C GLU A 34 12.17 -1.99 38.54
N GLY A 35 13.00 -1.38 39.39
CA GLY A 35 12.97 -1.53 40.85
C GLY A 35 11.61 -1.22 41.44
N LYS A 36 10.99 -0.10 41.04
CA LYS A 36 9.66 0.33 41.49
C LYS A 36 8.58 -0.74 41.25
N TYR A 37 8.69 -1.51 40.18
CA TYR A 37 7.69 -2.52 39.75
C TYR A 37 8.14 -3.94 39.92
N ALA A 38 9.30 -4.21 40.54
CA ALA A 38 9.87 -5.56 40.72
C ALA A 38 8.89 -6.54 41.37
N HIS A 39 8.10 -6.05 42.34
CA HIS A 39 7.06 -6.84 43.03
C HIS A 39 5.96 -7.41 42.10
N LEU A 40 5.80 -6.85 40.91
CA LEU A 40 4.82 -7.30 39.89
C LEU A 40 5.36 -8.43 39.02
N LYS A 41 6.69 -8.57 38.89
CA LYS A 41 7.32 -9.50 37.94
C LYS A 41 6.81 -10.94 38.11
N LYS A 42 6.89 -11.48 39.34
CA LYS A 42 6.41 -12.84 39.64
C LYS A 42 4.92 -13.04 39.37
N LYS A 43 4.10 -12.00 39.58
CA LYS A 43 2.65 -12.05 39.30
C LYS A 43 2.39 -12.10 37.79
N VAL A 44 3.11 -11.30 37.02
CA VAL A 44 3.04 -11.26 35.54
C VAL A 44 3.52 -12.60 34.96
N GLU A 45 4.64 -13.14 35.43
CA GLU A 45 5.16 -14.46 35.01
C GLU A 45 4.12 -15.56 35.20
N LYS A 46 3.47 -15.63 36.37
CA LYS A 46 2.40 -16.61 36.64
C LYS A 46 1.20 -16.46 35.72
N ILE A 47 0.85 -15.24 35.32
CA ILE A 47 -0.24 -15.00 34.35
C ILE A 47 0.17 -15.51 32.97
N ILE A 48 1.38 -15.19 32.53
CA ILE A 48 1.90 -15.58 31.20
C ILE A 48 2.08 -17.09 31.10
N GLN A 49 2.60 -17.73 32.15
CA GLN A 49 2.74 -19.20 32.18
C GLN A 49 1.40 -19.92 31.94
N LYS A 50 0.33 -19.40 32.55
CA LYS A 50 -1.02 -19.96 32.31
C LYS A 50 -1.63 -19.56 30.98
N ASN A 51 -1.23 -18.42 30.42
CA ASN A 51 -1.81 -17.82 29.24
C ASN A 51 -0.74 -17.23 28.31
N PRO A 52 0.05 -18.08 27.62
CA PRO A 52 1.20 -17.63 26.82
C PRO A 52 0.85 -16.66 25.68
N ALA A 53 -0.41 -16.65 25.23
CA ALA A 53 -0.90 -15.80 24.15
C ALA A 53 -1.46 -14.44 24.62
N TYR A 54 -1.35 -14.10 25.93
CA TYR A 54 -1.86 -12.84 26.45
C TYR A 54 -0.95 -11.69 26.03
N GLY A 55 -1.53 -10.69 25.34
CA GLY A 55 -0.88 -9.38 25.13
C GLY A 55 -1.15 -8.43 26.30
N ILE A 56 -0.53 -7.26 26.28
CA ILE A 56 -0.53 -6.25 27.35
C ILE A 56 -1.93 -5.99 27.93
N ARG A 57 -2.96 -5.84 27.11
CA ARG A 57 -4.33 -5.55 27.55
C ARG A 57 -4.89 -6.68 28.42
N ARG A 58 -4.69 -7.93 28.02
CA ARG A 58 -5.17 -9.10 28.78
C ARG A 58 -4.37 -9.33 30.05
N ILE A 59 -3.05 -9.11 30.03
CA ILE A 59 -2.19 -9.20 31.23
C ILE A 59 -2.61 -8.13 32.24
N LYS A 60 -2.87 -6.88 31.81
CA LYS A 60 -3.36 -5.81 32.66
C LYS A 60 -4.67 -6.18 33.35
N GLN A 61 -5.63 -6.71 32.58
CA GLN A 61 -6.92 -7.14 33.13
C GLN A 61 -6.74 -8.31 34.14
N ALA A 62 -5.95 -9.31 33.80
CA ALA A 62 -5.69 -10.45 34.68
C ALA A 62 -4.96 -10.04 35.98
N LEU A 63 -4.08 -9.04 35.94
CA LEU A 63 -3.46 -8.45 37.12
C LEU A 63 -4.51 -7.81 38.04
N PHE A 64 -5.45 -7.08 37.47
CA PHE A 64 -6.54 -6.48 38.23
C PHE A 64 -7.48 -7.53 38.83
N ASP A 65 -7.95 -8.47 38.00
CA ASP A 65 -8.93 -9.47 38.42
C ASP A 65 -8.38 -10.35 39.53
N LYS A 66 -7.15 -10.86 39.35
CA LYS A 66 -6.56 -11.84 40.25
C LYS A 66 -5.84 -11.25 41.46
N TYR A 67 -5.20 -10.10 41.29
CA TYR A 67 -4.33 -9.52 42.33
C TYR A 67 -4.76 -8.12 42.76
N LYS A 68 -5.86 -7.58 42.21
CA LYS A 68 -6.36 -6.22 42.44
C LYS A 68 -5.30 -5.13 42.19
N VAL A 69 -4.37 -5.39 41.29
CA VAL A 69 -3.29 -4.47 40.94
C VAL A 69 -3.67 -3.66 39.71
N VAL A 70 -3.65 -2.34 39.85
CA VAL A 70 -3.84 -1.40 38.72
C VAL A 70 -2.48 -1.06 38.15
N ALA A 71 -2.23 -1.41 36.89
CA ALA A 71 -1.02 -1.06 36.16
C ALA A 71 -1.36 -0.23 34.91
N GLY A 72 -0.59 0.83 34.64
CA GLY A 72 -0.71 1.57 33.39
C GLY A 72 -0.30 0.71 32.20
N ARG A 73 -1.02 0.83 31.06
CA ARG A 73 -0.74 0.03 29.85
C ARG A 73 0.70 0.23 29.35
N ASP A 74 1.15 1.46 29.29
CA ASP A 74 2.45 1.80 28.71
C ASP A 74 3.59 1.44 29.66
N SER A 75 3.39 1.61 30.98
CA SER A 75 4.35 1.15 31.98
C SER A 75 4.49 -0.37 31.98
N LEU A 76 3.38 -1.10 31.91
CA LEU A 76 3.39 -2.55 31.80
C LEU A 76 4.05 -3.02 30.50
N GLY A 77 3.82 -2.32 29.39
CA GLY A 77 4.46 -2.60 28.11
C GLY A 77 5.98 -2.48 28.17
N LYS A 78 6.50 -1.40 28.77
CA LYS A 78 7.93 -1.20 28.99
C LYS A 78 8.53 -2.29 29.90
N LEU A 79 7.84 -2.64 30.99
CA LEU A 79 8.26 -3.71 31.90
C LEU A 79 8.34 -5.07 31.20
N LEU A 80 7.34 -5.42 30.40
CA LEU A 80 7.34 -6.69 29.64
C LEU A 80 8.53 -6.79 28.67
N ILE A 81 8.95 -5.67 28.09
CA ILE A 81 10.16 -5.61 27.23
C ILE A 81 11.42 -5.82 28.07
N VAL A 82 11.58 -5.06 29.17
CA VAL A 82 12.75 -5.14 30.06
C VAL A 82 12.87 -6.55 30.67
N TRP A 83 11.76 -7.17 31.06
CA TRP A 83 11.75 -8.52 31.62
C TRP A 83 11.87 -9.64 30.57
N GLY A 84 11.89 -9.32 29.27
CA GLY A 84 11.91 -10.31 28.20
C GLY A 84 10.63 -11.13 28.06
N LEU A 85 9.52 -10.64 28.65
CA LEU A 85 8.21 -11.32 28.72
C LEU A 85 7.22 -10.83 27.66
N SER A 86 7.64 -9.96 26.75
CA SER A 86 6.76 -9.48 25.67
C SER A 86 6.41 -10.59 24.69
N LEU A 87 5.14 -10.63 24.28
CA LEU A 87 4.64 -11.58 23.30
C LEU A 87 5.37 -11.42 21.95
N LYS A 88 6.25 -12.37 21.62
CA LYS A 88 6.93 -12.41 20.32
C LYS A 88 5.98 -12.98 19.26
N ARG A 89 5.30 -12.10 18.53
CA ARG A 89 4.52 -12.54 17.38
C ARG A 89 5.49 -12.91 16.26
N LYS A 90 5.40 -14.15 15.77
CA LYS A 90 6.06 -14.55 14.51
C LYS A 90 5.33 -13.88 13.35
N ILE A 91 5.67 -12.64 13.04
CA ILE A 91 5.21 -11.99 11.82
C ILE A 91 5.99 -12.67 10.69
N LYS A 92 5.31 -13.50 9.90
CA LYS A 92 5.89 -13.99 8.63
C LYS A 92 6.14 -12.76 7.75
N LYS A 93 7.39 -12.33 7.65
CA LYS A 93 7.76 -11.29 6.67
C LYS A 93 7.47 -11.88 5.29
N LYS A 94 6.56 -11.24 4.56
CA LYS A 94 6.26 -11.62 3.18
C LYS A 94 7.57 -11.56 2.39
N GLN A 95 8.00 -12.66 1.79
CA GLN A 95 9.23 -12.66 0.99
C GLN A 95 8.98 -11.76 -0.22
N ARG A 96 9.83 -10.74 -0.36
CA ARG A 96 9.80 -9.84 -1.51
C ARG A 96 10.44 -10.52 -2.71
N SER A 97 9.83 -10.37 -3.89
CA SER A 97 10.42 -10.83 -5.14
C SER A 97 11.74 -10.11 -5.43
N VAL A 98 12.55 -10.67 -6.32
CA VAL A 98 13.81 -10.03 -6.75
C VAL A 98 13.52 -8.64 -7.33
N ILE A 99 12.48 -8.55 -8.17
CA ILE A 99 12.04 -7.28 -8.76
C ILE A 99 11.71 -6.25 -7.66
N GLN A 100 10.92 -6.63 -6.64
CA GLN A 100 10.60 -5.73 -5.52
C GLN A 100 11.84 -5.27 -4.74
N LYS A 101 12.86 -6.12 -4.58
CA LYS A 101 14.12 -5.75 -3.94
C LYS A 101 14.88 -4.70 -4.75
N ILE A 102 14.95 -4.88 -6.08
CA ILE A 102 15.58 -3.93 -7.00
C ILE A 102 14.83 -2.60 -6.98
N LEU A 103 13.49 -2.61 -7.07
CA LEU A 103 12.67 -1.40 -7.02
C LEU A 103 12.90 -0.58 -5.75
N ILE A 104 12.99 -1.25 -4.60
CA ILE A 104 13.27 -0.58 -3.32
C ILE A 104 14.67 0.06 -3.32
N SER A 105 15.66 -0.58 -3.93
CA SER A 105 17.01 0.00 -4.01
C SER A 105 17.10 1.21 -4.95
N LEU A 106 16.22 1.30 -5.93
CA LEU A 106 16.14 2.43 -6.86
C LEU A 106 15.35 3.63 -6.29
N SER A 107 14.58 3.40 -5.19
CA SER A 107 13.78 4.43 -4.50
C SER A 107 12.90 5.26 -5.46
N ASP A 108 12.95 6.59 -5.36
CA ASP A 108 12.16 7.55 -6.15
C ASP A 108 12.48 7.57 -7.65
N ARG A 109 13.64 7.03 -8.05
CA ARG A 109 14.03 6.92 -9.48
C ARG A 109 13.09 6.06 -10.31
N VAL A 110 12.28 5.22 -9.63
CA VAL A 110 11.32 4.31 -10.27
C VAL A 110 10.03 5.00 -10.67
N ASN A 111 9.70 6.14 -10.04
CA ASN A 111 8.50 6.89 -10.38
C ASN A 111 8.79 7.90 -11.50
N LEU A 112 8.55 7.48 -12.74
CA LEU A 112 8.77 8.32 -13.91
C LEU A 112 7.70 9.41 -14.04
N LEU A 113 6.49 9.22 -13.51
CA LEU A 113 5.39 10.18 -13.66
C LEU A 113 5.62 11.48 -12.87
N ILE A 114 6.27 11.42 -11.71
CA ILE A 114 6.59 12.63 -10.94
C ILE A 114 7.45 13.63 -11.77
N ARG A 115 8.23 13.10 -12.73
CA ARG A 115 9.18 13.87 -13.54
C ARG A 115 8.68 14.12 -14.96
N THR A 116 7.47 13.68 -15.30
CA THR A 116 6.93 13.76 -16.65
C THR A 116 5.71 14.65 -16.68
N THR A 117 5.75 15.72 -17.45
CA THR A 117 4.56 16.52 -17.75
C THR A 117 3.81 15.85 -18.90
N LEU A 118 2.59 15.42 -18.64
CA LEU A 118 1.73 14.81 -19.65
C LEU A 118 1.02 15.89 -20.44
N THR A 119 1.18 15.90 -21.75
CA THR A 119 0.58 16.88 -22.69
C THR A 119 -0.41 16.24 -23.65
N GLU A 120 -0.28 14.94 -23.90
CA GLU A 120 -1.13 14.20 -24.85
C GLU A 120 -1.55 12.84 -24.27
N PRO A 121 -2.71 12.29 -24.71
CA PRO A 121 -3.08 10.91 -24.39
C PRO A 121 -2.02 9.90 -24.85
N LEU A 122 -1.99 8.73 -24.22
CA LEU A 122 -1.05 7.63 -24.47
C LEU A 122 0.43 7.91 -24.11
N GLN A 123 0.73 9.02 -23.47
CA GLN A 123 2.05 9.18 -22.84
C GLN A 123 2.20 8.33 -21.59
N ALA A 124 1.11 8.13 -20.84
CA ALA A 124 1.11 7.27 -19.67
C ALA A 124 -0.22 6.51 -19.50
N ILE A 125 -0.12 5.23 -19.20
CA ILE A 125 -1.23 4.38 -18.76
C ILE A 125 -1.03 4.05 -17.29
N THR A 126 -1.99 4.43 -16.46
CA THR A 126 -2.00 4.09 -15.04
C THR A 126 -2.82 2.83 -14.80
N SER A 127 -2.40 2.01 -13.84
CA SER A 127 -3.02 0.72 -13.54
C SER A 127 -3.18 0.52 -12.05
N ASP A 128 -4.30 -0.06 -11.66
CA ASP A 128 -4.57 -0.42 -10.26
C ASP A 128 -5.68 -1.46 -10.17
N ILE A 129 -5.84 -2.06 -8.98
CA ILE A 129 -6.88 -3.05 -8.66
C ILE A 129 -7.75 -2.51 -7.54
N SER A 130 -9.06 -2.58 -7.72
CA SER A 130 -10.02 -2.26 -6.67
C SER A 130 -10.87 -3.46 -6.29
N GLU A 131 -11.09 -3.64 -5.00
CA GLU A 131 -12.08 -4.57 -4.47
C GLU A 131 -13.49 -4.01 -4.67
N ILE A 132 -14.37 -4.85 -5.17
CA ILE A 132 -15.79 -4.58 -5.42
C ILE A 132 -16.60 -5.57 -4.60
N VAL A 133 -17.50 -5.05 -3.79
CA VAL A 133 -18.34 -5.85 -2.87
C VAL A 133 -19.75 -5.91 -3.42
N PHE A 134 -20.36 -7.11 -3.44
CA PHE A 134 -21.71 -7.37 -3.97
C PHE A 134 -22.48 -8.36 -3.07
N ASN A 135 -23.64 -8.81 -3.50
CA ASN A 135 -24.54 -9.72 -2.77
C ASN A 135 -24.81 -9.24 -1.33
N GLY A 136 -25.32 -8.01 -1.19
CA GLY A 136 -25.59 -7.41 0.10
C GLY A 136 -24.34 -7.22 0.98
N GLY A 137 -23.14 -7.24 0.41
CA GLY A 137 -21.89 -7.14 1.16
C GLY A 137 -21.25 -8.48 1.56
N LYS A 138 -21.86 -9.60 1.15
CA LYS A 138 -21.40 -10.95 1.51
C LYS A 138 -20.26 -11.46 0.65
N GLU A 139 -20.19 -11.00 -0.60
CA GLU A 139 -19.23 -11.46 -1.59
C GLU A 139 -18.39 -10.31 -2.14
N LYS A 140 -17.24 -10.66 -2.71
CA LYS A 140 -16.34 -9.69 -3.31
C LYS A 140 -15.66 -10.23 -4.56
N CYS A 141 -15.35 -9.32 -5.45
CA CYS A 141 -14.51 -9.56 -6.62
C CYS A 141 -13.51 -8.41 -6.79
N TYR A 142 -12.67 -8.49 -7.80
CA TYR A 142 -11.60 -7.54 -8.04
C TYR A 142 -11.66 -7.01 -9.46
N LEU A 143 -11.58 -5.69 -9.60
CA LEU A 143 -11.54 -4.98 -10.87
C LEU A 143 -10.15 -4.42 -11.10
N ALA A 144 -9.43 -4.91 -12.12
CA ALA A 144 -8.20 -4.31 -12.61
C ALA A 144 -8.48 -3.41 -13.81
N VAL A 145 -7.85 -2.23 -13.83
CA VAL A 145 -8.04 -1.22 -14.86
C VAL A 145 -6.70 -0.73 -15.40
N HIS A 146 -6.62 -0.55 -16.72
CA HIS A 146 -5.54 0.16 -17.41
C HIS A 146 -6.14 1.39 -18.11
N LYS A 147 -5.83 2.57 -17.58
CA LYS A 147 -6.46 3.83 -17.95
C LYS A 147 -5.41 4.88 -18.35
N ASP A 148 -5.72 5.65 -19.38
CA ASP A 148 -4.92 6.83 -19.76
C ASP A 148 -4.87 7.86 -18.62
N ALA A 149 -3.70 8.32 -18.29
CA ALA A 149 -3.52 9.28 -17.23
C ALA A 149 -4.12 10.65 -17.58
N LEU A 150 -3.91 11.14 -18.80
CA LEU A 150 -4.41 12.44 -19.27
C LEU A 150 -5.78 12.31 -19.91
N GLY A 151 -5.93 11.44 -20.90
CA GLY A 151 -7.15 11.29 -21.69
C GLY A 151 -8.30 10.59 -20.97
N GLN A 152 -8.09 10.09 -19.76
CA GLN A 152 -9.07 9.40 -18.92
C GLN A 152 -9.63 8.09 -19.52
N MET A 153 -9.25 7.71 -20.74
CA MET A 153 -9.76 6.54 -21.44
C MET A 153 -9.35 5.24 -20.76
N VAL A 154 -10.30 4.39 -20.40
CA VAL A 154 -10.04 3.02 -19.95
C VAL A 154 -9.83 2.14 -21.18
N TYR A 155 -8.58 1.78 -21.47
CA TYR A 155 -8.24 0.92 -22.62
C TYR A 155 -8.47 -0.55 -22.33
N GLY A 156 -8.28 -0.99 -21.08
CA GLY A 156 -8.49 -2.36 -20.67
C GLY A 156 -8.95 -2.48 -19.22
N HIS A 157 -9.80 -3.46 -19.00
CA HIS A 157 -10.24 -3.85 -17.66
C HIS A 157 -10.55 -5.34 -17.60
N GLU A 158 -10.46 -5.90 -16.42
CA GLU A 158 -10.87 -7.28 -16.12
C GLU A 158 -11.48 -7.37 -14.75
N VAL A 159 -12.48 -8.26 -14.61
CA VAL A 159 -13.10 -8.58 -13.30
C VAL A 159 -12.88 -10.05 -13.02
N ALA A 160 -12.40 -10.38 -11.82
CA ALA A 160 -12.17 -11.74 -11.36
C ALA A 160 -12.51 -11.90 -9.88
N GLU A 161 -12.82 -13.13 -9.47
CA GLU A 161 -13.11 -13.47 -8.07
C GLU A 161 -11.86 -13.45 -7.19
N HIS A 162 -10.68 -13.59 -7.78
CA HIS A 162 -9.40 -13.62 -7.06
C HIS A 162 -8.44 -12.55 -7.58
N MET A 163 -7.68 -11.96 -6.65
CA MET A 163 -6.67 -10.94 -6.96
C MET A 163 -5.33 -11.58 -7.30
N GLU A 164 -5.24 -12.18 -8.48
CA GLU A 164 -4.05 -12.85 -9.00
C GLU A 164 -3.35 -12.03 -10.09
N THR A 165 -2.12 -12.41 -10.45
CA THR A 165 -1.38 -11.81 -11.59
C THR A 165 -2.16 -11.94 -12.90
N SER A 166 -2.91 -13.02 -13.08
CA SER A 166 -3.76 -13.28 -14.25
C SER A 166 -4.78 -12.16 -14.51
N LEU A 167 -5.28 -11.52 -13.44
CA LEU A 167 -6.24 -10.41 -13.51
C LEU A 167 -5.64 -9.19 -14.22
N VAL A 168 -4.47 -8.73 -13.77
CA VAL A 168 -3.78 -7.56 -14.37
C VAL A 168 -3.28 -7.85 -15.77
N LEU A 169 -2.80 -9.08 -16.03
CA LEU A 169 -2.38 -9.51 -17.36
C LEU A 169 -3.54 -9.52 -18.38
N LYS A 170 -4.71 -10.03 -18.00
CA LYS A 170 -5.91 -10.00 -18.85
C LYS A 170 -6.35 -8.58 -19.14
N SER A 171 -6.33 -7.70 -18.13
CA SER A 171 -6.65 -6.28 -18.29
C SER A 171 -5.66 -5.60 -19.26
N LEU A 172 -4.34 -5.80 -19.08
CA LEU A 172 -3.30 -5.26 -19.97
C LEU A 172 -3.45 -5.80 -21.42
N LYS A 173 -3.65 -7.11 -21.59
CA LYS A 173 -3.88 -7.72 -22.90
C LYS A 173 -5.09 -7.10 -23.62
N LYS A 174 -6.17 -6.82 -22.88
CA LYS A 174 -7.35 -6.14 -23.43
C LYS A 174 -7.02 -4.71 -23.86
N ALA A 175 -6.23 -3.96 -23.07
CA ALA A 175 -5.79 -2.62 -23.44
C ALA A 175 -4.98 -2.62 -24.73
N ILE A 176 -3.96 -3.48 -24.82
CA ILE A 176 -3.13 -3.61 -26.02
C ILE A 176 -3.96 -4.08 -27.24
N LYS A 177 -4.87 -5.05 -27.03
CA LYS A 177 -5.77 -5.51 -28.10
C LYS A 177 -6.68 -4.39 -28.61
N TYR A 178 -7.22 -3.56 -27.70
CA TYR A 178 -8.03 -2.40 -28.05
C TYR A 178 -7.26 -1.41 -28.93
N LEU A 179 -6.05 -1.02 -28.49
CA LEU A 179 -5.19 -0.10 -29.22
C LEU A 179 -4.84 -0.63 -30.63
N LYS A 180 -4.44 -1.91 -30.71
CA LYS A 180 -4.16 -2.56 -32.01
C LYS A 180 -5.39 -2.62 -32.92
N LYS A 181 -6.56 -3.01 -32.39
CA LYS A 181 -7.82 -3.08 -33.15
C LYS A 181 -8.23 -1.72 -33.72
N LYS A 182 -7.95 -0.66 -32.97
CA LYS A 182 -8.23 0.72 -33.38
C LYS A 182 -7.11 1.34 -34.24
N LYS A 183 -6.08 0.55 -34.58
CA LYS A 183 -4.89 1.00 -35.32
C LYS A 183 -4.17 2.20 -34.67
N ILE A 184 -4.30 2.32 -33.35
CA ILE A 184 -3.63 3.39 -32.59
C ILE A 184 -2.18 2.97 -32.38
N LYS A 185 -1.24 3.78 -32.84
CA LYS A 185 0.18 3.55 -32.66
C LYS A 185 0.54 3.78 -31.17
N ILE A 186 1.08 2.75 -30.53
CA ILE A 186 1.59 2.85 -29.17
C ILE A 186 2.96 3.54 -29.23
N PRO A 187 3.15 4.69 -28.53
CA PRO A 187 4.46 5.35 -28.48
C PRO A 187 5.51 4.42 -27.85
N LYS A 188 6.75 4.43 -28.36
CA LYS A 188 7.83 3.57 -27.84
C LYS A 188 8.23 3.90 -26.40
N ASP A 189 7.98 5.10 -25.97
CA ASP A 189 8.33 5.64 -24.65
C ASP A 189 7.13 5.77 -23.72
N ILE A 190 5.98 5.17 -24.07
CA ILE A 190 4.80 5.14 -23.22
C ILE A 190 5.15 4.59 -21.83
N ILE A 191 4.64 5.26 -20.80
CA ILE A 191 4.87 4.89 -19.41
C ILE A 191 3.69 4.04 -18.91
N PHE A 192 3.96 2.87 -18.38
CA PHE A 192 2.98 2.07 -17.63
C PHE A 192 3.27 2.24 -16.13
N HIS A 193 2.34 2.87 -15.42
CA HIS A 193 2.49 3.20 -14.00
C HIS A 193 1.50 2.43 -13.14
N SER A 194 1.99 1.88 -12.03
CA SER A 194 1.18 1.18 -11.02
C SER A 194 1.80 1.31 -9.64
N ASP A 195 1.13 0.76 -8.63
CA ASP A 195 1.76 0.50 -7.35
C ASP A 195 2.75 -0.68 -7.43
N GLN A 196 3.47 -0.94 -6.32
CA GLN A 196 4.40 -2.08 -6.20
C GLN A 196 3.71 -3.37 -5.71
N GLY A 197 2.43 -3.55 -5.97
CA GLY A 197 1.71 -4.78 -5.67
C GLY A 197 2.34 -6.01 -6.32
N ASN A 198 2.20 -7.18 -5.70
CA ASN A 198 2.81 -8.42 -6.20
C ASN A 198 2.34 -8.75 -7.64
N GLN A 199 1.12 -8.37 -7.99
CA GLN A 199 0.55 -8.60 -9.31
C GLN A 199 1.28 -7.78 -10.37
N PHE A 200 1.59 -6.52 -10.08
CA PHE A 200 2.28 -5.59 -10.97
C PHE A 200 3.81 -5.79 -11.00
N THR A 201 4.36 -6.44 -9.97
CA THR A 201 5.79 -6.78 -9.89
C THR A 201 6.06 -8.24 -10.23
N SER A 202 5.10 -8.95 -10.83
CA SER A 202 5.31 -10.29 -11.35
C SER A 202 6.18 -10.25 -12.61
N TYR A 203 6.96 -11.31 -12.84
CA TYR A 203 7.82 -11.40 -14.01
C TYR A 203 7.03 -11.27 -15.33
N GLU A 204 5.90 -11.97 -15.42
CA GLU A 204 5.05 -11.99 -16.61
C GLU A 204 4.47 -10.60 -16.94
N TYR A 205 4.04 -9.85 -15.93
CA TYR A 205 3.50 -8.50 -16.11
C TYR A 205 4.60 -7.53 -16.55
N VAL A 206 5.75 -7.55 -15.86
CA VAL A 206 6.90 -6.71 -16.19
C VAL A 206 7.41 -7.01 -17.59
N ALA A 207 7.62 -8.29 -17.93
CA ALA A 207 8.08 -8.70 -19.26
C ALA A 207 7.12 -8.23 -20.36
N MET A 208 5.79 -8.33 -20.13
CA MET A 208 4.80 -7.85 -21.10
C MET A 208 4.85 -6.34 -21.31
N ILE A 209 5.00 -5.54 -20.24
CA ILE A 209 5.09 -4.08 -20.36
C ILE A 209 6.33 -3.67 -21.16
N LEU A 210 7.48 -4.29 -20.88
CA LEU A 210 8.74 -3.96 -21.51
C LEU A 210 8.76 -4.19 -23.04
N LEU A 211 7.82 -4.98 -23.55
CA LEU A 211 7.59 -5.13 -25.02
C LEU A 211 6.95 -3.89 -25.65
N PHE A 212 6.30 -3.04 -24.87
CA PHE A 212 5.52 -1.91 -25.38
C PHE A 212 6.01 -0.55 -24.91
N GLY A 213 6.65 -0.45 -23.75
CA GLY A 213 7.05 0.83 -23.18
C GLY A 213 7.89 0.71 -21.91
N LYS A 214 7.87 1.78 -21.12
CA LYS A 214 8.63 1.93 -19.88
C LYS A 214 7.74 1.58 -18.68
N ILE A 215 8.34 0.98 -17.67
CA ILE A 215 7.65 0.68 -16.41
C ILE A 215 7.93 1.78 -15.37
N SER A 216 6.91 2.12 -14.62
CA SER A 216 6.98 3.12 -13.54
C SER A 216 6.18 2.62 -12.33
N TYR A 217 6.67 2.90 -11.14
CA TYR A 217 5.99 2.50 -9.90
C TYR A 217 5.91 3.64 -8.91
N SER A 218 4.80 3.75 -8.20
CA SER A 218 4.69 4.62 -7.02
C SER A 218 5.57 4.13 -5.88
N THR A 219 5.99 5.03 -5.00
CA THR A 219 6.74 4.69 -3.79
C THR A 219 5.85 3.88 -2.84
N PRO A 220 6.36 2.80 -2.21
CA PRO A 220 5.57 1.99 -1.30
C PRO A 220 4.98 2.82 -0.15
N GLY A 221 3.67 2.73 0.04
CA GLY A 221 2.97 3.44 1.11
C GLY A 221 2.66 4.91 0.81
N THR A 222 2.81 5.35 -0.44
CA THR A 222 2.47 6.71 -0.90
C THR A 222 1.33 6.67 -1.92
N PRO A 223 0.06 6.51 -1.48
CA PRO A 223 -1.10 6.43 -2.37
C PRO A 223 -1.21 7.66 -3.29
N THR A 224 -0.85 8.84 -2.77
CA THR A 224 -0.87 10.11 -3.51
C THR A 224 -0.05 10.14 -4.79
N GLU A 225 0.77 9.13 -5.05
CA GLU A 225 1.54 9.01 -6.28
C GLU A 225 0.79 8.30 -7.42
N ASN A 226 -0.43 7.76 -7.18
CA ASN A 226 -1.31 7.25 -8.22
C ASN A 226 -2.71 7.91 -8.18
N PRO A 227 -2.81 9.25 -8.18
CA PRO A 227 -4.06 9.99 -7.98
C PRO A 227 -5.08 9.72 -9.10
N TRP A 228 -4.60 9.36 -10.30
CA TRP A 228 -5.46 9.04 -11.45
C TRP A 228 -6.34 7.83 -11.20
N GLN A 229 -5.81 6.80 -10.54
CA GLN A 229 -6.55 5.58 -10.23
C GLN A 229 -7.39 5.74 -8.96
N GLU A 230 -6.88 6.41 -7.94
CA GLU A 230 -7.67 6.73 -6.74
C GLU A 230 -8.92 7.53 -7.09
N SER A 231 -8.76 8.59 -7.90
CA SER A 231 -9.88 9.40 -8.36
C SER A 231 -10.86 8.59 -9.23
N PHE A 232 -10.37 7.70 -10.08
CA PHE A 232 -11.20 6.85 -10.92
C PHE A 232 -12.04 5.88 -10.05
N PHE A 233 -11.39 5.10 -9.19
CA PHE A 233 -12.08 4.12 -8.36
C PHE A 233 -12.99 4.75 -7.31
N GLY A 234 -12.60 5.90 -6.74
CA GLY A 234 -13.45 6.67 -5.83
C GLY A 234 -14.78 7.01 -6.52
N ARG A 235 -14.71 7.70 -7.66
CA ARG A 235 -15.91 8.08 -8.43
C ARG A 235 -16.71 6.90 -8.95
N PHE A 236 -16.04 5.86 -9.43
CA PHE A 236 -16.72 4.65 -9.89
C PHE A 236 -17.52 3.98 -8.77
N LYS A 237 -16.94 3.92 -7.57
CA LYS A 237 -17.64 3.39 -6.40
C LYS A 237 -18.76 4.33 -5.92
N ASP A 238 -18.55 5.64 -5.93
CA ASP A 238 -19.58 6.61 -5.53
C ASP A 238 -20.78 6.57 -6.47
N GLU A 239 -20.55 6.37 -7.77
CA GLU A 239 -21.62 6.31 -8.77
C GLU A 239 -22.38 4.96 -8.78
N TRP A 240 -21.73 3.84 -8.44
CA TRP A 240 -22.30 2.51 -8.73
C TRP A 240 -22.27 1.52 -7.56
N ARG A 241 -21.83 1.94 -6.38
CA ARG A 241 -21.70 1.04 -5.21
C ARG A 241 -23.01 0.41 -4.80
N ASP A 242 -24.08 1.18 -4.79
CA ASP A 242 -25.35 0.72 -4.27
C ASP A 242 -25.99 -0.29 -5.24
N GLU A 243 -25.98 0.00 -6.55
CA GLU A 243 -26.46 -0.94 -7.56
C GLU A 243 -25.62 -2.23 -7.60
N ILE A 244 -24.29 -2.11 -7.46
CA ILE A 244 -23.42 -3.30 -7.43
C ILE A 244 -23.72 -4.17 -6.21
N LYS A 245 -24.01 -3.57 -5.06
CA LYS A 245 -24.36 -4.31 -3.84
C LYS A 245 -25.60 -5.18 -3.98
N GLU A 246 -26.55 -4.77 -4.80
CA GLU A 246 -27.82 -5.48 -5.03
C GLU A 246 -27.66 -6.68 -5.96
N LEU A 247 -26.61 -6.72 -6.78
CA LEU A 247 -26.35 -7.83 -7.70
C LEU A 247 -26.04 -9.12 -6.92
N GLN A 248 -26.62 -10.24 -7.37
CA GLN A 248 -26.61 -11.50 -6.62
C GLN A 248 -25.49 -12.46 -7.07
N SER A 249 -24.91 -12.25 -8.25
CA SER A 249 -23.89 -13.15 -8.80
C SER A 249 -22.70 -12.43 -9.41
N PHE A 250 -21.54 -13.11 -9.40
CA PHE A 250 -20.33 -12.63 -10.06
C PHE A 250 -20.54 -12.33 -11.55
N THR A 251 -21.34 -13.15 -12.23
CA THR A 251 -21.67 -12.96 -13.66
C THR A 251 -22.42 -11.66 -13.90
N GLU A 252 -23.40 -11.33 -13.05
CA GLU A 252 -24.14 -10.05 -13.10
C GLU A 252 -23.20 -8.88 -12.85
N VAL A 253 -22.36 -8.95 -11.82
CA VAL A 253 -21.37 -7.91 -11.49
C VAL A 253 -20.42 -7.67 -12.67
N LYS A 254 -19.90 -8.73 -13.27
CA LYS A 254 -19.00 -8.64 -14.43
C LYS A 254 -19.70 -7.99 -15.63
N LYS A 255 -20.92 -8.37 -15.92
CA LYS A 255 -21.74 -7.75 -16.99
C LYS A 255 -22.00 -6.28 -16.73
N PHE A 256 -22.40 -5.95 -15.50
CA PHE A 256 -22.67 -4.58 -15.05
C PHE A 256 -21.42 -3.70 -15.17
N ILE A 257 -20.28 -4.12 -14.62
CA ILE A 257 -19.02 -3.37 -14.71
C ILE A 257 -18.63 -3.14 -16.17
N ASN A 258 -18.75 -4.14 -17.05
CA ASN A 258 -18.46 -3.98 -18.48
C ASN A 258 -19.34 -2.88 -19.12
N GLN A 259 -20.62 -2.82 -18.76
CA GLN A 259 -21.53 -1.77 -19.23
C GLN A 259 -21.12 -0.38 -18.70
N LYS A 260 -20.77 -0.29 -17.40
CA LYS A 260 -20.39 0.97 -16.76
C LYS A 260 -19.05 1.51 -17.23
N ILE A 261 -18.09 0.65 -17.53
CA ILE A 261 -16.83 1.06 -18.19
C ILE A 261 -17.10 1.55 -19.63
N LYS A 262 -18.03 0.93 -20.34
CA LYS A 262 -18.44 1.44 -21.65
C LYS A 262 -19.12 2.81 -21.55
N TYR A 263 -20.03 2.97 -20.58
CA TYR A 263 -20.64 4.27 -20.27
C TYR A 263 -19.57 5.31 -19.92
N TYR A 264 -18.62 4.98 -19.05
CA TYR A 264 -17.52 5.85 -18.65
C TYR A 264 -16.73 6.36 -19.85
N ASN A 265 -16.37 5.49 -20.79
CA ASN A 265 -15.58 5.84 -21.94
C ASN A 265 -16.31 6.66 -23.00
N TYR A 266 -17.60 6.40 -23.23
CA TYR A 266 -18.30 6.88 -24.41
C TYR A 266 -19.43 7.87 -24.11
N GLN A 267 -19.90 7.97 -22.87
CA GLN A 267 -21.06 8.77 -22.52
C GLN A 267 -20.79 9.74 -21.37
N ARG A 268 -19.98 9.35 -20.38
CA ARG A 268 -19.69 10.16 -19.21
C ARG A 268 -18.79 11.34 -19.57
N LEU A 269 -19.22 12.56 -19.19
CA LEU A 269 -18.44 13.77 -19.39
C LEU A 269 -17.45 13.97 -18.22
N HIS A 270 -16.25 14.50 -18.54
CA HIS A 270 -15.20 14.74 -17.56
C HIS A 270 -14.69 16.18 -17.63
N THR A 271 -14.74 16.90 -16.52
CA THR A 271 -14.30 18.30 -16.43
C THR A 271 -12.80 18.45 -16.73
N SER A 272 -11.97 17.47 -16.29
CA SER A 272 -10.52 17.48 -16.53
C SER A 272 -10.12 17.43 -18.01
N ILE A 273 -11.02 17.00 -18.88
CA ILE A 273 -10.84 16.92 -20.33
C ILE A 273 -11.90 17.77 -21.06
N LYS A 274 -12.13 18.99 -20.56
CA LYS A 274 -12.99 20.03 -21.18
C LYS A 274 -14.45 19.57 -21.36
N ASN A 275 -15.01 18.87 -20.38
CA ASN A 275 -16.36 18.31 -20.43
C ASN A 275 -16.62 17.42 -21.67
N GLN A 276 -15.62 16.69 -22.08
CA GLN A 276 -15.76 15.69 -23.15
C GLN A 276 -15.80 14.28 -22.58
N THR A 277 -16.22 13.32 -23.41
CA THR A 277 -16.05 11.91 -23.08
C THR A 277 -14.59 11.49 -23.31
N PRO A 278 -14.04 10.53 -22.54
CA PRO A 278 -12.68 10.04 -22.74
C PRO A 278 -12.40 9.60 -24.18
N TYR A 279 -13.35 8.93 -24.81
CA TYR A 279 -13.24 8.50 -26.19
C TYR A 279 -13.11 9.69 -27.16
N PHE A 280 -13.99 10.67 -27.05
CA PHE A 280 -14.00 11.83 -27.96
C PHE A 280 -12.73 12.69 -27.80
N PHE A 281 -12.35 12.96 -26.55
CA PHE A 281 -11.12 13.69 -26.25
C PHE A 281 -9.89 12.98 -26.83
N THR A 282 -9.74 11.66 -26.57
CA THR A 282 -8.60 10.87 -27.06
C THR A 282 -8.56 10.84 -28.58
N LYS A 283 -9.72 10.63 -29.23
CA LYS A 283 -9.83 10.63 -30.68
C LYS A 283 -9.35 11.94 -31.29
N ASN A 284 -9.80 13.05 -30.76
CA ASN A 284 -9.44 14.38 -31.31
C ASN A 284 -7.98 14.75 -31.06
N SER A 285 -7.44 14.37 -29.90
CA SER A 285 -6.04 14.68 -29.56
C SER A 285 -5.03 13.88 -30.40
N LEU A 286 -5.31 12.61 -30.63
CA LEU A 286 -4.32 11.71 -31.29
C LEU A 286 -4.28 11.85 -32.82
N LYS A 287 -5.21 12.57 -33.47
CA LYS A 287 -5.25 12.80 -34.95
C LYS A 287 -5.08 11.57 -35.85
N PHE A 288 -5.08 10.33 -35.33
CA PHE A 288 -4.68 9.10 -36.00
C PHE A 288 -5.81 8.08 -36.23
N TRP A 289 -7.07 8.53 -36.21
CA TRP A 289 -8.23 7.64 -36.37
C TRP A 289 -8.78 7.57 -37.81
N TYR A 290 -7.91 7.75 -38.82
CA TYR A 290 -8.26 7.62 -40.21
C TYR A 290 -7.56 6.43 -40.86
#